data_a68fd847a2b11d8ececfd9127c22b3eb
#
_entry.id   a68fd847a2b11d8ececfd9127c22b3eb
#
_cell.length_a   1.000
_cell.length_b   1.000
_cell.length_c   1.000
_cell.angle_alpha   90.00
_cell.angle_beta   90.00
_cell.angle_gamma   90.00
#
_symmetry.space_group_name_H-M   'P 1'
#
loop_
_entity.id
_entity.type
_entity.pdbx_description
1 polymer ?
#
loop_
_entity_poly.entity_id
_entity_poly.type
_entity_poly.pdbx_seq_one_letter_code
_entity_poly.pdbx_strand_id
1 'polypeptide(L)'
;KMWGYFVNIAAVFFFFFLIVDILQFLFPKVDFGISFLCGGLILAGIIIIPYFWYRKPLNWVRTLTDSDIKIQLIVRDIFKTKADAFVIPTCTTFDTTLENEFISVHSVQGQFEEKFFNNNINELDRKIEDGLEGKSCTELHRIHTKSNRYPVGTVSAITVNRDRYYF
;
A
#
# COMPACT_ATOMS: atom_id res chain seq x y z
N LYS A 1 0.77 -11.26 -16.74
CA LYS A 1 1.91 -10.62 -15.99
C LYS A 1 3.28 -11.00 -16.56
N MET A 2 3.52 -12.22 -17.07
CA MET A 2 4.79 -12.62 -17.69
C MET A 2 5.14 -11.81 -18.95
N TRP A 3 4.15 -11.44 -19.78
CA TRP A 3 4.37 -10.66 -21.01
C TRP A 3 5.06 -9.32 -20.76
N GLY A 4 4.71 -8.60 -19.69
CA GLY A 4 5.36 -7.33 -19.32
C GLY A 4 6.84 -7.47 -18.97
N TYR A 5 7.24 -8.61 -18.41
CA TYR A 5 8.65 -8.87 -18.10
C TYR A 5 9.47 -9.13 -19.38
N PHE A 6 8.90 -9.85 -20.33
CA PHE A 6 9.53 -10.09 -21.65
C PHE A 6 9.76 -8.78 -22.41
N VAL A 7 8.77 -7.90 -22.41
CA VAL A 7 8.86 -6.58 -23.05
C VAL A 7 9.97 -5.72 -22.40
N ASN A 8 10.06 -5.71 -21.08
CA ASN A 8 11.09 -4.94 -20.37
C ASN A 8 12.49 -5.50 -20.63
N ILE A 9 12.66 -6.82 -20.65
CA ILE A 9 13.96 -7.46 -20.97
C ILE A 9 14.35 -7.14 -22.42
N ALA A 10 13.44 -7.30 -23.37
CA ALA A 10 13.67 -6.97 -24.75
C ALA A 10 14.04 -5.50 -24.97
N ALA A 11 13.39 -4.59 -24.24
CA ALA A 11 13.69 -3.15 -24.26
C ALA A 11 15.11 -2.85 -23.76
N VAL A 12 15.58 -3.51 -22.69
CA VAL A 12 16.95 -3.34 -22.17
C VAL A 12 17.97 -3.82 -23.19
N PHE A 13 17.74 -4.99 -23.82
CA PHE A 13 18.61 -5.49 -24.86
C PHE A 13 18.66 -4.55 -26.08
N PHE A 14 17.49 -4.07 -26.52
CA PHE A 14 17.40 -3.13 -27.65
C PHE A 14 18.17 -1.84 -27.36
N PHE A 15 18.01 -1.26 -26.15
CA PHE A 15 18.74 -0.06 -25.75
C PHE A 15 20.26 -0.28 -25.71
N PHE A 16 20.70 -1.45 -25.24
CA PHE A 16 22.12 -1.80 -25.21
C PHE A 16 22.71 -1.88 -26.62
N PHE A 17 22.04 -2.56 -27.55
CA PHE A 17 22.48 -2.63 -28.96
C PHE A 17 22.51 -1.25 -29.60
N LEU A 18 21.51 -0.43 -29.38
CA LEU A 18 21.44 0.93 -29.90
C LEU A 18 22.62 1.80 -29.41
N ILE A 19 23.01 1.67 -28.15
CA ILE A 19 24.18 2.36 -27.61
C ILE A 19 25.47 1.88 -28.29
N VAL A 20 25.63 0.58 -28.50
CA VAL A 20 26.80 0.02 -29.18
C VAL A 20 26.88 0.51 -30.62
N ASP A 21 25.78 0.54 -31.36
CA ASP A 21 25.71 1.05 -32.72
C ASP A 21 26.08 2.53 -32.81
N ILE A 22 25.58 3.35 -31.88
CA ILE A 22 25.95 4.79 -31.79
C ILE A 22 27.44 4.96 -31.51
N LEU A 23 28.00 4.18 -30.58
CA LEU A 23 29.43 4.23 -30.26
C LEU A 23 30.30 3.80 -31.46
N GLN A 24 29.89 2.79 -32.20
CA GLN A 24 30.57 2.32 -33.39
C GLN A 24 30.53 3.35 -34.52
N PHE A 25 29.41 4.09 -34.65
CA PHE A 25 29.28 5.20 -35.59
C PHE A 25 30.20 6.39 -35.21
N LEU A 26 30.26 6.73 -33.92
CA LEU A 26 31.10 7.87 -33.43
C LEU A 26 32.58 7.55 -33.43
N PHE A 27 32.95 6.27 -33.24
CA PHE A 27 34.34 5.82 -33.14
C PHE A 27 34.65 4.68 -34.11
N PRO A 28 34.63 4.93 -35.43
CA PRO A 28 34.78 3.89 -36.45
C PRO A 28 36.14 3.17 -36.45
N LYS A 29 37.13 3.72 -35.72
CA LYS A 29 38.46 3.11 -35.57
C LYS A 29 38.55 2.13 -34.39
N VAL A 30 37.53 2.06 -33.55
CA VAL A 30 37.48 1.17 -32.39
C VAL A 30 36.61 -0.01 -32.76
N ASP A 31 37.22 -1.20 -32.82
CA ASP A 31 36.50 -2.43 -33.07
C ASP A 31 35.82 -2.87 -31.75
N PHE A 32 34.52 -2.60 -31.63
CA PHE A 32 33.68 -3.09 -30.53
C PHE A 32 33.29 -4.54 -30.83
N GLY A 33 34.29 -5.43 -30.86
CA GLY A 33 34.11 -6.81 -31.17
C GLY A 33 33.26 -7.61 -30.18
N ILE A 34 33.12 -8.91 -30.45
CA ILE A 34 32.34 -9.88 -29.65
C ILE A 34 32.68 -9.79 -28.15
N SER A 35 33.92 -9.49 -27.77
CA SER A 35 34.35 -9.34 -26.38
C SER A 35 33.64 -8.22 -25.64
N PHE A 36 33.38 -7.08 -26.29
CA PHE A 36 32.65 -5.96 -25.71
C PHE A 36 31.17 -6.30 -25.51
N LEU A 37 30.56 -6.98 -26.49
CA LEU A 37 29.17 -7.47 -26.39
C LEU A 37 29.02 -8.47 -25.25
N CYS A 38 29.93 -9.43 -25.13
CA CYS A 38 29.93 -10.40 -24.03
C CYS A 38 30.10 -9.72 -22.67
N GLY A 39 31.01 -8.75 -22.54
CA GLY A 39 31.21 -7.98 -21.32
C GLY A 39 29.95 -7.20 -20.91
N GLY A 40 29.27 -6.58 -21.85
CA GLY A 40 28.01 -5.86 -21.61
C GLY A 40 26.87 -6.78 -21.15
N LEU A 41 26.76 -7.95 -21.75
CA LEU A 41 25.76 -8.96 -21.35
C LEU A 41 26.01 -9.50 -19.94
N ILE A 42 27.27 -9.73 -19.57
CA ILE A 42 27.65 -10.16 -18.22
C ILE A 42 27.33 -9.05 -17.21
N LEU A 43 27.65 -7.81 -17.51
CA LEU A 43 27.35 -6.67 -16.65
C LEU A 43 25.84 -6.45 -16.47
N ALA A 44 25.07 -6.54 -17.55
CA ALA A 44 23.62 -6.51 -17.51
C ALA A 44 23.04 -7.66 -16.63
N GLY A 45 23.57 -8.88 -16.78
CA GLY A 45 23.22 -10.02 -15.95
C GLY A 45 23.49 -9.79 -14.46
N ILE A 46 24.65 -9.24 -14.13
CA ILE A 46 25.04 -8.92 -12.74
C ILE A 46 24.07 -7.89 -12.10
N ILE A 47 23.50 -6.98 -12.87
CA ILE A 47 22.54 -5.98 -12.38
C ILE A 47 21.11 -6.54 -12.34
N ILE A 48 20.69 -7.23 -13.38
CA ILE A 48 19.31 -7.70 -13.55
C ILE A 48 18.99 -8.86 -12.61
N ILE A 49 19.90 -9.83 -12.45
CA ILE A 49 19.65 -11.02 -11.63
C ILE A 49 19.42 -10.64 -10.15
N PRO A 50 20.28 -9.83 -9.48
CA PRO A 50 20.03 -9.39 -8.11
C PRO A 50 18.76 -8.54 -8.01
N TYR A 51 18.47 -7.65 -8.97
CA TYR A 51 17.26 -6.85 -8.96
C TYR A 51 15.99 -7.72 -8.90
N PHE A 52 15.92 -8.80 -9.65
CA PHE A 52 14.80 -9.74 -9.59
C PHE A 52 14.81 -10.60 -8.32
N TRP A 53 15.97 -10.97 -7.83
CA TRP A 53 16.11 -11.83 -6.65
C TRP A 53 15.80 -11.07 -5.35
N TYR A 54 16.19 -9.79 -5.26
CA TYR A 54 15.91 -8.94 -4.10
C TYR A 54 14.50 -8.33 -4.11
N ARG A 55 13.73 -8.45 -5.19
CA ARG A 55 12.31 -8.08 -5.15
C ARG A 55 11.57 -9.02 -4.21
N LYS A 56 11.30 -8.52 -2.99
CA LYS A 56 10.47 -9.23 -2.03
C LYS A 56 9.10 -9.51 -2.68
N PRO A 57 8.54 -10.72 -2.51
CA PRO A 57 7.20 -10.98 -3.00
C PRO A 57 6.23 -10.01 -2.30
N LEU A 58 5.42 -9.32 -3.09
CA LEU A 58 4.39 -8.39 -2.59
C LEU A 58 3.23 -9.12 -1.89
N ASN A 59 3.25 -10.44 -1.92
CA ASN A 59 2.23 -11.30 -1.32
C ASN A 59 2.88 -12.41 -0.50
N TRP A 60 2.45 -12.53 0.73
CA TRP A 60 2.81 -13.64 1.59
C TRP A 60 1.53 -14.26 2.16
N VAL A 61 1.41 -15.58 2.10
CA VAL A 61 0.23 -16.31 2.56
C VAL A 61 0.68 -17.39 3.53
N ARG A 62 0.01 -17.48 4.66
CA ARG A 62 0.19 -18.55 5.63
C ARG A 62 -1.17 -19.03 6.14
N THR A 63 -1.38 -20.33 6.16
CA THR A 63 -2.51 -20.95 6.83
C THR A 63 -2.12 -21.20 8.28
N LEU A 64 -2.97 -20.86 9.23
CA LEU A 64 -2.74 -21.20 10.63
C LEU A 64 -2.83 -22.73 10.80
N THR A 65 -1.93 -23.27 11.60
CA THR A 65 -1.97 -24.67 11.98
C THR A 65 -3.26 -24.92 12.77
N ASP A 66 -3.95 -26.02 12.49
CA ASP A 66 -5.17 -26.44 13.15
C ASP A 66 -6.41 -25.55 12.93
N SER A 67 -6.39 -24.73 11.88
CA SER A 67 -7.55 -23.92 11.50
C SER A 67 -7.62 -23.69 9.99
N ASP A 68 -8.82 -23.44 9.48
CA ASP A 68 -9.04 -23.04 8.07
C ASP A 68 -8.73 -21.57 7.82
N ILE A 69 -8.11 -20.87 8.79
CA ILE A 69 -7.82 -19.45 8.70
C ILE A 69 -6.56 -19.24 7.86
N LYS A 70 -6.70 -18.46 6.80
CA LYS A 70 -5.58 -18.01 5.94
C LYS A 70 -5.26 -16.55 6.24
N ILE A 71 -4.02 -16.31 6.64
CA ILE A 71 -3.48 -14.96 6.78
C ILE A 71 -2.73 -14.62 5.51
N GLN A 72 -3.10 -13.52 4.87
CA GLN A 72 -2.44 -13.02 3.68
C GLN A 72 -1.94 -11.60 3.90
N LEU A 73 -0.63 -11.39 3.73
CA LEU A 73 -0.02 -10.07 3.75
C LEU A 73 0.14 -9.59 2.31
N ILE A 74 -0.52 -8.49 1.98
CA ILE A 74 -0.53 -7.93 0.62
C ILE A 74 -0.19 -6.44 0.70
N VAL A 75 0.74 -5.99 -0.12
CA VAL A 75 1.01 -4.56 -0.29
C VAL A 75 0.16 -4.04 -1.44
N ARG A 76 -0.94 -3.37 -1.12
CA ARG A 76 -1.85 -2.76 -2.10
C ARG A 76 -2.69 -1.67 -1.45
N ASP A 77 -3.39 -0.88 -2.29
CA ASP A 77 -4.43 0.05 -1.85
C ASP A 77 -5.62 -0.75 -1.26
N ILE A 78 -5.90 -0.53 0.03
CA ILE A 78 -6.97 -1.19 0.76
C ILE A 78 -8.34 -0.91 0.11
N PHE A 79 -8.57 0.31 -0.37
CA PHE A 79 -9.84 0.73 -0.96
C PHE A 79 -10.07 0.24 -2.39
N LYS A 80 -9.08 -0.41 -3.00
CA LYS A 80 -9.21 -1.13 -4.29
C LYS A 80 -9.29 -2.64 -4.10
N THR A 81 -9.28 -3.10 -2.87
CA THR A 81 -9.38 -4.53 -2.53
C THR A 81 -10.85 -4.91 -2.40
N LYS A 82 -11.24 -6.06 -2.93
CA LYS A 82 -12.56 -6.63 -2.66
C LYS A 82 -12.49 -7.43 -1.37
N ALA A 83 -13.32 -7.09 -0.41
CA ALA A 83 -13.43 -7.77 0.87
C ALA A 83 -14.88 -7.65 1.40
N ASP A 84 -15.29 -8.57 2.25
CA ASP A 84 -16.61 -8.53 2.89
C ASP A 84 -16.68 -7.48 4.01
N ALA A 85 -15.50 -7.13 4.55
CA ALA A 85 -15.36 -6.12 5.59
C ALA A 85 -13.95 -5.53 5.61
N PHE A 86 -13.85 -4.30 6.07
CA PHE A 86 -12.59 -3.56 6.23
C PHE A 86 -12.42 -3.15 7.69
N VAL A 87 -11.19 -3.23 8.19
CA VAL A 87 -10.83 -2.68 9.51
C VAL A 87 -10.00 -1.43 9.30
N ILE A 88 -10.47 -0.31 9.83
CA ILE A 88 -9.78 0.97 9.81
C ILE A 88 -9.17 1.19 11.20
N PRO A 89 -7.83 1.20 11.32
CA PRO A 89 -7.20 1.45 12.61
C PRO A 89 -7.54 2.87 13.11
N THR A 90 -8.01 2.96 14.33
CA THR A 90 -8.35 4.23 14.99
C THR A 90 -7.81 4.28 16.43
N CYS A 91 -7.84 5.45 17.04
CA CYS A 91 -7.50 5.62 18.45
C CYS A 91 -8.67 5.23 19.38
N THR A 92 -8.39 5.05 20.66
CA THR A 92 -9.41 4.66 21.67
C THR A 92 -10.46 5.74 21.93
N THR A 93 -10.28 6.95 21.43
CA THR A 93 -11.25 8.06 21.50
C THR A 93 -12.07 8.19 20.24
N PHE A 94 -11.76 7.40 19.19
CA PHE A 94 -12.41 7.48 17.87
C PHE A 94 -12.41 8.91 17.31
N ASP A 95 -11.31 9.62 17.53
CA ASP A 95 -11.12 10.94 16.95
C ASP A 95 -11.08 10.87 15.42
N THR A 96 -11.68 11.84 14.77
CA THR A 96 -11.74 12.00 13.31
C THR A 96 -11.16 13.35 12.88
N THR A 97 -10.71 14.16 13.82
CA THR A 97 -10.19 15.50 13.53
C THR A 97 -8.82 15.41 12.90
N LEU A 98 -8.72 15.84 11.64
CA LEU A 98 -7.44 15.99 10.91
C LEU A 98 -6.67 17.24 11.37
N GLU A 99 -7.37 18.18 11.99
CA GLU A 99 -6.76 19.39 12.57
C GLU A 99 -5.94 19.04 13.81
N ASN A 100 -4.82 19.73 14.00
CA ASN A 100 -3.87 19.53 15.11
C ASN A 100 -3.06 18.23 15.09
N GLU A 101 -2.85 17.62 13.91
CA GLU A 101 -1.95 16.47 13.68
C GLU A 101 -2.29 15.19 14.44
N PHE A 102 -3.49 15.04 15.05
CA PHE A 102 -3.88 13.80 15.71
C PHE A 102 -4.08 12.65 14.74
N ILE A 103 -4.61 12.96 13.55
CA ILE A 103 -4.78 11.98 12.47
C ILE A 103 -4.09 12.52 11.22
N SER A 104 -3.11 11.78 10.72
CA SER A 104 -2.47 12.13 9.47
C SER A 104 -3.41 11.90 8.28
N VAL A 105 -3.50 12.86 7.37
CA VAL A 105 -4.22 12.70 6.08
C VAL A 105 -3.69 11.52 5.26
N HIS A 106 -2.43 11.11 5.48
CA HIS A 106 -1.82 9.96 4.83
C HIS A 106 -2.10 8.63 5.55
N SER A 107 -2.71 8.65 6.73
CA SER A 107 -3.16 7.44 7.42
C SER A 107 -4.31 6.76 6.66
N VAL A 108 -4.56 5.49 6.95
CA VAL A 108 -5.70 4.77 6.37
C VAL A 108 -7.03 5.45 6.75
N GLN A 109 -7.14 5.95 7.98
CA GLN A 109 -8.32 6.68 8.44
C GLN A 109 -8.48 8.01 7.68
N GLY A 110 -7.42 8.84 7.56
CA GLY A 110 -7.49 10.11 6.82
C GLY A 110 -7.85 9.91 5.35
N GLN A 111 -7.26 8.91 4.70
CA GLN A 111 -7.63 8.55 3.31
C GLN A 111 -9.09 8.05 3.21
N PHE A 112 -9.61 7.37 4.22
CA PHE A 112 -11.00 6.95 4.28
C PHE A 112 -11.95 8.15 4.36
N GLU A 113 -11.65 9.11 5.23
CA GLU A 113 -12.42 10.35 5.41
C GLU A 113 -12.47 11.18 4.11
N GLU A 114 -11.31 11.37 3.48
CA GLU A 114 -11.23 12.08 2.21
C GLU A 114 -12.06 11.39 1.12
N LYS A 115 -11.90 10.07 0.98
CA LYS A 115 -12.48 9.32 -0.12
C LYS A 115 -13.99 9.12 -0.02
N PHE A 116 -14.51 8.87 1.17
CA PHE A 116 -15.91 8.47 1.36
C PHE A 116 -16.79 9.57 1.94
N PHE A 117 -16.20 10.54 2.61
CA PHE A 117 -16.92 11.63 3.27
C PHE A 117 -16.54 13.00 2.71
N ASN A 118 -15.60 13.07 1.77
CA ASN A 118 -15.13 14.33 1.19
C ASN A 118 -14.77 15.35 2.28
N ASN A 119 -14.11 14.87 3.33
CA ASN A 119 -13.78 15.61 4.56
C ASN A 119 -14.99 16.14 5.35
N ASN A 120 -16.19 15.59 5.15
CA ASN A 120 -17.36 15.88 5.98
C ASN A 120 -17.26 15.06 7.30
N ILE A 121 -16.42 15.57 8.20
CA ILE A 121 -16.09 14.93 9.48
C ILE A 121 -17.36 14.71 10.32
N ASN A 122 -18.30 15.65 10.31
CA ASN A 122 -19.52 15.56 11.11
C ASN A 122 -20.40 14.35 10.74
N GLU A 123 -20.45 13.98 9.48
CA GLU A 123 -21.23 12.81 9.06
C GLU A 123 -20.54 11.51 9.49
N LEU A 124 -19.21 11.45 9.35
CA LEU A 124 -18.44 10.29 9.81
C LEU A 124 -18.54 10.13 11.33
N ASP A 125 -18.39 11.22 12.08
CA ASP A 125 -18.53 11.23 13.54
C ASP A 125 -19.85 10.66 14.00
N ARG A 126 -20.95 11.16 13.44
CA ARG A 126 -22.28 10.64 13.76
C ARG A 126 -22.40 9.14 13.51
N LYS A 127 -21.91 8.64 12.38
CA LYS A 127 -21.95 7.20 12.06
C LYS A 127 -21.12 6.37 13.04
N ILE A 128 -19.95 6.88 13.44
CA ILE A 128 -19.10 6.23 14.45
C ILE A 128 -19.78 6.23 15.82
N GLU A 129 -20.36 7.35 16.22
CA GLU A 129 -21.09 7.48 17.50
C GLU A 129 -22.31 6.58 17.56
N ASP A 130 -23.11 6.51 16.50
CA ASP A 130 -24.21 5.56 16.37
C ASP A 130 -23.72 4.10 16.56
N GLY A 131 -22.56 3.74 16.01
CA GLY A 131 -21.94 2.43 16.19
C GLY A 131 -21.33 2.18 17.59
N LEU A 132 -21.16 3.23 18.38
CA LEU A 132 -20.65 3.18 19.77
C LEU A 132 -21.76 3.26 20.80
N GLU A 133 -23.01 3.46 20.41
CA GLU A 133 -24.14 3.58 21.32
C GLU A 133 -24.22 2.35 22.25
N GLY A 134 -24.46 2.61 23.53
CA GLY A 134 -24.54 1.59 24.58
C GLY A 134 -23.21 0.96 25.00
N LYS A 135 -22.07 1.41 24.46
CA LYS A 135 -20.75 0.91 24.87
C LYS A 135 -20.21 1.71 26.05
N SER A 136 -19.55 1.01 26.97
CA SER A 136 -18.94 1.66 28.14
C SER A 136 -17.76 2.53 27.71
N CYS A 137 -17.68 3.75 28.23
CA CYS A 137 -16.57 4.65 28.03
C CYS A 137 -16.16 5.31 29.34
N THR A 138 -14.96 5.89 29.37
CA THR A 138 -14.45 6.71 30.46
C THR A 138 -14.30 8.13 29.93
N GLU A 139 -14.86 9.09 30.65
CA GLU A 139 -14.72 10.50 30.28
C GLU A 139 -13.32 11.01 30.61
N LEU A 140 -12.69 11.69 29.65
CA LEU A 140 -11.40 12.33 29.75
C LEU A 140 -11.58 13.85 29.67
N HIS A 141 -10.95 14.61 30.55
CA HIS A 141 -10.89 16.07 30.41
C HIS A 141 -9.89 16.45 29.32
N ARG A 142 -10.38 16.68 28.07
CA ARG A 142 -9.59 17.14 26.95
C ARG A 142 -10.22 18.37 26.30
N ILE A 143 -9.41 19.32 25.85
CA ILE A 143 -9.87 20.63 25.37
C ILE A 143 -10.12 20.67 23.86
N HIS A 144 -9.52 19.79 23.08
CA HIS A 144 -9.55 19.85 21.59
C HIS A 144 -9.87 18.55 20.89
N THR A 145 -10.25 17.50 21.63
CA THR A 145 -10.51 16.15 21.08
C THR A 145 -11.73 15.54 21.77
N LYS A 146 -12.22 14.41 21.24
CA LYS A 146 -13.33 13.68 21.87
C LYS A 146 -12.98 13.30 23.31
N SER A 147 -13.93 13.55 24.23
CA SER A 147 -13.75 13.31 25.67
C SER A 147 -13.92 11.84 26.06
N ASN A 148 -14.65 11.05 25.28
CA ASN A 148 -14.97 9.66 25.60
C ASN A 148 -13.85 8.73 25.16
N ARG A 149 -13.28 7.99 26.11
CA ARG A 149 -12.29 6.95 25.85
C ARG A 149 -12.92 5.58 26.04
N TYR A 150 -12.83 4.75 25.03
CA TYR A 150 -13.33 3.39 25.02
C TYR A 150 -12.23 2.38 25.34
N PRO A 151 -12.56 1.22 25.92
CA PRO A 151 -11.60 0.12 26.12
C PRO A 151 -10.97 -0.33 24.81
N VAL A 152 -9.74 -0.83 24.89
CA VAL A 152 -9.08 -1.45 23.71
C VAL A 152 -9.90 -2.66 23.26
N GLY A 153 -10.15 -2.77 21.97
CA GLY A 153 -10.99 -3.81 21.38
C GLY A 153 -12.45 -3.39 21.20
N THR A 154 -12.81 -2.15 21.61
CA THR A 154 -14.10 -1.58 21.20
C THR A 154 -14.08 -1.33 19.70
N VAL A 155 -15.18 -1.66 19.03
CA VAL A 155 -15.33 -1.53 17.59
C VAL A 155 -16.59 -0.73 17.27
N SER A 156 -16.50 0.27 16.43
CA SER A 156 -17.65 0.92 15.79
C SER A 156 -17.83 0.36 14.38
N ALA A 157 -19.01 -0.14 14.07
CA ALA A 157 -19.33 -0.71 12.77
C ALA A 157 -20.16 0.28 11.96
N ILE A 158 -19.66 0.68 10.80
CA ILE A 158 -20.37 1.58 9.88
C ILE A 158 -20.50 0.94 8.50
N THR A 159 -21.55 1.32 7.77
CA THR A 159 -21.77 0.88 6.38
C THR A 159 -21.68 2.09 5.44
N VAL A 160 -20.83 1.99 4.42
CA VAL A 160 -20.66 3.00 3.38
C VAL A 160 -20.67 2.30 2.02
N ASN A 161 -21.53 2.72 1.10
CA ASN A 161 -21.65 2.16 -0.26
C ASN A 161 -21.81 0.63 -0.32
N ARG A 162 -22.51 0.03 0.64
CA ARG A 162 -22.72 -1.42 0.86
C ARG A 162 -21.55 -2.18 1.43
N ASP A 163 -20.39 -1.56 1.60
CA ASP A 163 -19.23 -2.16 2.27
C ASP A 163 -19.28 -1.90 3.77
N ARG A 164 -18.81 -2.86 4.57
CA ARG A 164 -18.74 -2.73 6.03
C ARG A 164 -17.35 -2.30 6.45
N TYR A 165 -17.31 -1.26 7.29
CA TYR A 165 -16.08 -0.74 7.88
C TYR A 165 -16.18 -0.83 9.40
N TYR A 166 -15.11 -1.30 10.02
CA TYR A 166 -14.97 -1.45 11.46
C TYR A 166 -13.83 -0.52 11.93
N PHE A 167 -14.19 0.43 12.79
CA PHE A 167 -13.28 1.36 13.43
C PHE A 167 -12.94 0.92 14.84
#